data_fcd41e8a9dcb1682e83758b1efe06f58
#
_entry.id   fcd41e8a9dcb1682e83758b1efe06f58
#
_cell.length_a   1.000
_cell.length_b   1.000
_cell.length_c   1.000
_cell.angle_alpha   90.00
_cell.angle_beta   90.00
_cell.angle_gamma   90.00
#
_symmetry.space_group_name_H-M   'P 1'
#
loop_
_entity.id
_entity.type
_entity.pdbx_description
1 polymer ?
#
loop_
_entity_poly.entity_id
_entity_poly.type
_entity_poly.pdbx_seq_one_letter_code
_entity_poly.pdbx_strand_id
1 'polypeptide(L)'
;AYGIVDCDWSSDVCSSDLNKLKELEHEGWQFEAADASFELMTRRLVTGLQNSFRVVFYKVTDDFPSTDGKLQSGAMIQAEVDGKSETTAALGNGPVNALDIALKKALKVFYPVLGDVKLTDFKVRVLEANSTTAAMVRVLIESTDSERVWTTVGVSHDIIEASFTALCDALEYKLLIEENKNSPNNAAEARAK
;
A
#
# COMPACT_ATOMS: atom_id res chain seq x y z
N ALA A 1 -2.65 27.21 2.81
CA ALA A 1 -1.48 27.30 3.67
C ALA A 1 -1.47 26.08 4.57
N TYR A 2 -0.64 25.10 4.26
CA TYR A 2 -0.45 23.91 5.11
C TYR A 2 0.24 24.36 6.39
N GLY A 3 -0.41 24.12 7.53
CA GLY A 3 0.20 24.34 8.83
C GLY A 3 1.42 23.43 8.97
N ILE A 4 2.59 24.02 8.90
CA ILE A 4 3.85 23.39 9.29
C ILE A 4 3.71 23.19 10.80
N VAL A 5 3.60 21.94 11.23
CA VAL A 5 3.83 21.58 12.63
C VAL A 5 5.30 21.88 12.85
N ASP A 6 5.59 22.87 13.71
CA ASP A 6 6.96 23.15 14.17
C ASP A 6 7.52 21.89 14.83
N CYS A 7 8.24 21.08 14.05
CA CYS A 7 9.12 20.06 14.58
C CYS A 7 10.30 20.77 15.20
N ASP A 8 10.46 20.67 16.51
CA ASP A 8 11.66 21.07 17.21
C ASP A 8 12.83 20.21 16.71
N TRP A 9 13.66 20.79 15.86
CA TRP A 9 14.80 20.16 15.16
C TRP A 9 15.97 19.82 16.09
N SER A 10 15.79 19.78 17.37
CA SER A 10 16.87 19.64 18.35
C SER A 10 17.09 18.25 18.93
N SER A 11 16.50 17.18 18.37
CA SER A 11 16.68 15.84 18.94
C SER A 11 17.25 14.82 17.96
N ASP A 12 18.06 13.90 18.48
CA ASP A 12 18.71 12.78 17.78
C ASP A 12 17.76 11.85 17.00
N VAL A 13 16.46 11.93 17.28
CA VAL A 13 15.38 11.20 16.60
C VAL A 13 15.29 11.59 15.11
N CYS A 14 15.49 12.85 14.79
CA CYS A 14 15.39 13.35 13.41
C CYS A 14 16.56 12.89 12.51
N SER A 15 17.74 12.63 13.07
CA SER A 15 18.89 12.13 12.31
C SER A 15 18.79 10.64 12.00
N SER A 16 18.21 9.84 12.89
CA SER A 16 17.97 8.41 12.68
C SER A 16 16.92 8.15 11.60
N ASP A 17 15.88 8.98 11.55
CA ASP A 17 14.79 8.85 10.59
C ASP A 17 15.22 9.26 9.19
N LEU A 18 16.04 10.31 9.07
CA LEU A 18 16.68 10.70 7.81
C LEU A 18 17.67 9.64 7.29
N ASN A 19 18.37 8.93 8.17
CA ASN A 19 19.25 7.86 7.75
C ASN A 19 18.45 6.66 7.22
N LYS A 20 17.36 6.28 7.86
CA LYS A 20 16.45 5.23 7.34
C LYS A 20 15.86 5.59 5.98
N LEU A 21 15.47 6.85 5.79
CA LEU A 21 14.98 7.32 4.49
C LEU A 21 16.06 7.16 3.39
N LYS A 22 17.30 7.57 3.68
CA LYS A 22 18.42 7.40 2.74
C LYS A 22 18.75 5.94 2.46
N GLU A 23 18.66 5.06 3.46
CA GLU A 23 18.83 3.62 3.27
C GLU A 23 17.78 3.06 2.32
N LEU A 24 16.50 3.42 2.50
CA LEU A 24 15.42 3.01 1.61
C LEU A 24 15.62 3.56 0.17
N GLU A 25 16.06 4.82 0.02
CA GLU A 25 16.39 5.36 -1.30
C GLU A 25 17.53 4.57 -1.96
N HIS A 26 18.53 4.15 -1.19
CA HIS A 26 19.63 3.29 -1.66
C HIS A 26 19.14 1.89 -2.07
N GLU A 27 18.13 1.37 -1.40
CA GLU A 27 17.46 0.11 -1.72
C GLU A 27 16.50 0.23 -2.92
N GLY A 28 16.42 1.40 -3.53
CA GLY A 28 15.63 1.62 -4.75
C GLY A 28 14.24 2.19 -4.52
N TRP A 29 13.87 2.50 -3.28
CA TRP A 29 12.64 3.24 -3.00
C TRP A 29 12.75 4.66 -3.56
N GLN A 30 11.75 5.08 -4.30
CA GLN A 30 11.68 6.42 -4.84
C GLN A 30 10.31 7.01 -4.52
N PHE A 31 10.32 7.99 -3.63
CA PHE A 31 9.10 8.56 -3.08
C PHE A 31 8.58 9.78 -3.85
N GLU A 32 9.37 10.34 -4.79
CA GLU A 32 8.97 11.52 -5.57
C GLU A 32 7.66 11.36 -6.35
N ALA A 33 7.30 10.10 -6.69
CA ALA A 33 6.05 9.76 -7.38
C ALA A 33 5.12 8.90 -6.52
N ALA A 34 5.36 8.77 -5.21
CA ALA A 34 4.65 7.88 -4.30
C ALA A 34 4.36 8.59 -2.97
N ASP A 35 3.62 9.68 -3.05
CA ASP A 35 3.26 10.57 -1.95
C ASP A 35 2.58 9.83 -0.79
N ALA A 36 1.70 8.89 -1.09
CA ALA A 36 1.01 8.11 -0.07
C ALA A 36 1.95 7.17 0.71
N SER A 37 2.83 6.44 0.03
CA SER A 37 3.83 5.61 0.72
C SER A 37 4.82 6.45 1.53
N PHE A 38 5.19 7.63 1.04
CA PHE A 38 6.04 8.56 1.78
C PHE A 38 5.36 9.05 3.07
N GLU A 39 4.10 9.46 2.98
CA GLU A 39 3.33 9.90 4.15
C GLU A 39 3.18 8.76 5.17
N LEU A 40 2.78 7.56 4.74
CA LEU A 40 2.66 6.39 5.62
C LEU A 40 3.98 6.07 6.32
N MET A 41 5.07 6.01 5.56
CA MET A 41 6.39 5.74 6.09
C MET A 41 6.82 6.80 7.11
N THR A 42 6.66 8.08 6.77
CA THR A 42 6.99 9.19 7.67
C THR A 42 6.19 9.11 8.97
N ARG A 43 4.88 8.82 8.88
CA ARG A 43 4.05 8.66 10.08
C ARG A 43 4.45 7.45 10.91
N ARG A 44 4.77 6.31 10.28
CA ARG A 44 5.28 5.12 10.98
C ARG A 44 6.56 5.42 11.74
N LEU A 45 7.49 6.20 11.16
CA LEU A 45 8.76 6.57 11.78
C LEU A 45 8.59 7.60 12.90
N VAL A 46 7.85 8.68 12.65
CA VAL A 46 7.78 9.84 13.57
C VAL A 46 6.76 9.62 14.68
N THR A 47 5.58 9.08 14.35
CA THR A 47 4.47 8.93 15.31
C THR A 47 4.29 7.52 15.85
N GLY A 48 5.04 6.53 15.31
CA GLY A 48 4.85 5.13 15.65
C GLY A 48 3.53 4.57 15.14
N LEU A 49 2.97 5.14 14.05
CA LEU A 49 1.72 4.68 13.44
C LEU A 49 1.77 3.17 13.22
N GLN A 50 0.81 2.48 13.80
CA GLN A 50 0.64 1.04 13.57
C GLN A 50 -0.23 0.81 12.35
N ASN A 51 0.00 -0.31 11.66
CA ASN A 51 -0.85 -0.69 10.55
C ASN A 51 -2.25 -1.04 11.03
N SER A 52 -3.27 -0.62 10.29
CA SER A 52 -4.69 -0.89 10.59
C SER A 52 -5.05 -2.38 10.41
N PHE A 53 -4.25 -3.11 9.66
CA PHE A 53 -4.40 -4.54 9.44
C PHE A 53 -3.05 -5.23 9.28
N ARG A 54 -3.05 -6.54 9.46
CA ARG A 54 -1.89 -7.41 9.21
C ARG A 54 -2.28 -8.52 8.24
N VAL A 55 -1.47 -8.74 7.21
CA VAL A 55 -1.61 -9.92 6.35
C VAL A 55 -0.79 -11.06 6.96
N VAL A 56 -1.46 -12.14 7.31
CA VAL A 56 -0.84 -13.32 7.93
C VAL A 56 -0.12 -14.15 6.89
N PHE A 57 -0.77 -14.37 5.76
CA PHE A 57 -0.16 -14.98 4.58
C PHE A 57 -0.93 -14.60 3.31
N TYR A 58 -0.27 -14.74 2.18
CA TYR A 58 -0.91 -14.81 0.88
C TYR A 58 -0.31 -15.95 0.05
N LYS A 59 -1.11 -16.46 -0.88
CA LYS A 59 -0.69 -17.45 -1.87
C LYS A 59 -1.27 -17.06 -3.22
N VAL A 60 -0.42 -17.12 -4.25
CA VAL A 60 -0.82 -16.89 -5.64
C VAL A 60 -0.54 -18.15 -6.44
N THR A 61 -1.45 -18.49 -7.34
CA THR A 61 -1.31 -19.61 -8.28
C THR A 61 -1.74 -19.16 -9.66
N ASP A 62 -0.94 -19.49 -10.65
CA ASP A 62 -1.29 -19.35 -12.06
C ASP A 62 -1.62 -20.71 -12.63
N ASP A 63 -2.85 -20.90 -13.04
CA ASP A 63 -3.31 -22.14 -13.65
C ASP A 63 -3.23 -22.04 -15.18
N PHE A 64 -2.43 -22.91 -15.77
CA PHE A 64 -2.33 -23.05 -17.23
C PHE A 64 -2.31 -24.54 -17.62
N PRO A 65 -3.09 -24.94 -18.63
CA PRO A 65 -4.11 -24.19 -19.38
C PRO A 65 -5.46 -24.19 -18.66
N SER A 66 -6.18 -23.07 -18.66
CA SER A 66 -7.61 -23.08 -18.32
C SER A 66 -8.39 -23.78 -19.44
N THR A 67 -9.52 -24.38 -19.13
CA THR A 67 -10.43 -25.02 -20.09
C THR A 67 -10.86 -24.10 -21.23
N ASP A 68 -10.83 -22.78 -20.99
CA ASP A 68 -11.24 -21.74 -21.94
C ASP A 68 -10.05 -21.10 -22.67
N GLY A 69 -8.83 -21.61 -22.50
CA GLY A 69 -7.61 -21.06 -23.08
C GLY A 69 -7.18 -19.69 -22.55
N LYS A 70 -7.82 -19.20 -21.48
CA LYS A 70 -7.45 -17.96 -20.81
C LYS A 70 -6.64 -18.26 -19.57
N LEU A 71 -5.51 -17.57 -19.42
CA LEU A 71 -4.75 -17.59 -18.17
C LEU A 71 -5.61 -16.95 -17.07
N GLN A 72 -5.83 -17.68 -15.99
CA GLN A 72 -6.44 -17.16 -14.76
C GLN A 72 -5.49 -17.36 -13.60
N SER A 73 -5.34 -16.32 -12.79
CA SER A 73 -4.58 -16.39 -11.55
C SER A 73 -5.54 -16.48 -10.38
N GLY A 74 -5.22 -17.36 -9.43
CA GLY A 74 -5.90 -17.45 -8.15
C GLY A 74 -5.06 -16.81 -7.06
N ALA A 75 -5.70 -16.09 -6.15
CA ALA A 75 -5.05 -15.63 -4.92
C ALA A 75 -5.87 -16.01 -3.70
N MET A 76 -5.18 -16.42 -2.63
CA MET A 76 -5.75 -16.65 -1.31
C MET A 76 -5.01 -15.80 -0.30
N ILE A 77 -5.74 -15.08 0.55
CA ILE A 77 -5.19 -14.16 1.55
C ILE A 77 -5.86 -14.41 2.89
N GLN A 78 -5.07 -14.36 3.96
CA GLN A 78 -5.57 -14.23 5.32
C GLN A 78 -5.12 -12.89 5.89
N ALA A 79 -6.09 -12.04 6.21
CA ALA A 79 -5.88 -10.77 6.88
C ALA A 79 -6.40 -10.82 8.32
N GLU A 80 -5.77 -10.03 9.20
CA GLU A 80 -6.14 -9.90 10.61
C GLU A 80 -6.30 -8.43 10.98
N VAL A 81 -7.38 -8.14 11.70
CA VAL A 81 -7.70 -6.81 12.24
C VAL A 81 -8.17 -7.01 13.68
N ASP A 82 -7.55 -6.35 14.64
CA ASP A 82 -7.91 -6.42 16.06
C ASP A 82 -8.06 -7.86 16.60
N GLY A 83 -7.16 -8.76 16.18
CA GLY A 83 -7.17 -10.17 16.58
C GLY A 83 -8.24 -11.02 15.90
N LYS A 84 -9.01 -10.47 14.97
CA LYS A 84 -9.98 -11.22 14.15
C LYS A 84 -9.38 -11.48 12.78
N SER A 85 -9.44 -12.72 12.31
CA SER A 85 -8.89 -13.13 11.01
C SER A 85 -10.01 -13.39 10.01
N GLU A 86 -9.77 -12.96 8.77
CA GLU A 86 -10.60 -13.28 7.61
C GLU A 86 -9.74 -13.91 6.52
N THR A 87 -10.22 -15.02 5.96
CA THR A 87 -9.54 -15.73 4.88
C THR A 87 -10.41 -15.73 3.64
N THR A 88 -9.88 -15.19 2.56
CA THR A 88 -10.61 -15.09 1.29
C THR A 88 -9.79 -15.60 0.13
N ALA A 89 -10.48 -15.93 -0.95
CA ALA A 89 -9.87 -16.26 -2.22
C ALA A 89 -10.58 -15.53 -3.37
N ALA A 90 -9.83 -15.25 -4.42
CA ALA A 90 -10.34 -14.61 -5.64
C ALA A 90 -9.60 -15.12 -6.87
N LEU A 91 -10.29 -15.03 -8.00
CA LEU A 91 -9.70 -15.20 -9.33
C LEU A 91 -9.53 -13.83 -9.99
N GLY A 92 -8.48 -13.68 -10.76
CA GLY A 92 -8.17 -12.44 -11.49
C GLY A 92 -7.56 -12.72 -12.86
N ASN A 93 -7.44 -11.67 -13.67
CA ASN A 93 -6.82 -11.75 -15.00
C ASN A 93 -5.28 -11.85 -14.96
N GLY A 94 -4.72 -11.91 -13.74
CA GLY A 94 -3.30 -12.05 -13.46
C GLY A 94 -3.06 -11.99 -11.95
N PRO A 95 -1.84 -12.34 -11.49
CA PRO A 95 -1.52 -12.51 -10.07
C PRO A 95 -1.80 -11.27 -9.23
N VAL A 96 -1.41 -10.09 -9.69
CA VAL A 96 -1.62 -8.82 -8.97
C VAL A 96 -3.11 -8.46 -8.89
N ASN A 97 -3.87 -8.68 -9.97
CA ASN A 97 -5.32 -8.45 -9.97
C ASN A 97 -6.04 -9.42 -9.02
N ALA A 98 -5.64 -10.70 -9.00
CA ALA A 98 -6.20 -11.68 -8.06
C ALA A 98 -5.91 -11.30 -6.59
N LEU A 99 -4.68 -10.83 -6.31
CA LEU A 99 -4.28 -10.33 -4.98
C LEU A 99 -5.09 -9.10 -4.56
N ASP A 100 -5.26 -8.11 -5.44
CA ASP A 100 -6.04 -6.90 -5.16
C ASP A 100 -7.49 -7.26 -4.79
N ILE A 101 -8.12 -8.12 -5.59
CA ILE A 101 -9.51 -8.55 -5.33
C ILE A 101 -9.60 -9.33 -4.02
N ALA A 102 -8.69 -10.28 -3.77
CA ALA A 102 -8.70 -11.08 -2.55
C ALA A 102 -8.45 -10.23 -1.30
N LEU A 103 -7.49 -9.31 -1.34
CA LEU A 103 -7.15 -8.40 -0.23
C LEU A 103 -8.32 -7.48 0.11
N LYS A 104 -8.91 -6.83 -0.87
CA LYS A 104 -10.09 -5.99 -0.69
C LYS A 104 -11.26 -6.78 -0.15
N LYS A 105 -11.49 -8.01 -0.65
CA LYS A 105 -12.56 -8.88 -0.17
C LYS A 105 -12.38 -9.23 1.31
N ALA A 106 -11.16 -9.54 1.77
CA ALA A 106 -10.86 -9.80 3.16
C ALA A 106 -11.09 -8.57 4.05
N LEU A 107 -10.53 -7.44 3.64
CA LEU A 107 -10.54 -6.22 4.46
C LEU A 107 -11.90 -5.50 4.47
N LYS A 108 -12.73 -5.65 3.43
CA LYS A 108 -14.08 -5.06 3.40
C LYS A 108 -15.01 -5.56 4.50
N VAL A 109 -14.74 -6.73 5.08
CA VAL A 109 -15.48 -7.26 6.23
C VAL A 109 -15.29 -6.36 7.45
N PHE A 110 -14.09 -5.78 7.61
CA PHE A 110 -13.71 -4.90 8.71
C PHE A 110 -13.88 -3.43 8.36
N TYR A 111 -13.53 -3.07 7.11
CA TYR A 111 -13.50 -1.71 6.61
C TYR A 111 -14.30 -1.59 5.30
N PRO A 112 -15.63 -1.43 5.35
CA PRO A 112 -16.48 -1.34 4.14
C PRO A 112 -16.04 -0.24 3.16
N VAL A 113 -15.47 0.86 3.67
CA VAL A 113 -14.98 2.01 2.88
C VAL A 113 -13.91 1.63 1.85
N LEU A 114 -13.18 0.54 2.07
CA LEU A 114 -12.19 0.04 1.11
C LEU A 114 -12.81 -0.50 -0.19
N GLY A 115 -14.13 -0.67 -0.20
CA GLY A 115 -14.86 -1.06 -1.41
C GLY A 115 -14.83 -0.06 -2.54
N ASP A 116 -14.60 1.22 -2.24
CA ASP A 116 -14.59 2.30 -3.22
C ASP A 116 -13.21 2.52 -3.85
N VAL A 117 -12.17 1.89 -3.28
CA VAL A 117 -10.81 2.00 -3.80
C VAL A 117 -10.68 1.23 -5.10
N LYS A 118 -10.22 1.91 -6.14
CA LYS A 118 -9.92 1.34 -7.47
C LYS A 118 -8.48 1.61 -7.83
N LEU A 119 -7.83 0.61 -8.39
CA LEU A 119 -6.52 0.75 -9.00
C LEU A 119 -6.71 1.36 -10.40
N THR A 120 -6.03 2.47 -10.67
CA THR A 120 -6.15 3.22 -11.94
C THR A 120 -4.91 3.10 -12.82
N ASP A 121 -3.73 2.92 -12.21
CA ASP A 121 -2.49 2.73 -12.96
C ASP A 121 -1.55 1.77 -12.24
N PHE A 122 -0.75 1.03 -13.02
CA PHE A 122 0.20 0.04 -12.53
C PHE A 122 1.47 0.10 -13.39
N LYS A 123 2.59 0.52 -12.77
CA LYS A 123 3.87 0.66 -13.44
C LYS A 123 4.94 -0.17 -12.76
N VAL A 124 5.70 -0.92 -13.54
CA VAL A 124 6.84 -1.72 -13.07
C VAL A 124 8.12 -1.19 -13.69
N ARG A 125 9.16 -1.03 -12.88
CA ARG A 125 10.48 -0.63 -13.32
C ARG A 125 11.54 -1.56 -12.74
N VAL A 126 12.40 -2.09 -13.60
CA VAL A 126 13.60 -2.81 -13.18
C VAL A 126 14.67 -1.80 -12.80
N LEU A 127 15.26 -1.93 -11.61
CA LEU A 127 16.23 -0.97 -11.06
C LEU A 127 17.67 -1.30 -11.45
N GLU A 128 18.01 -2.59 -11.57
CA GLU A 128 19.34 -3.06 -11.90
C GLU A 128 19.34 -3.85 -13.22
N ALA A 129 19.67 -3.18 -14.30
CA ALA A 129 19.68 -3.78 -15.64
C ALA A 129 20.70 -4.92 -15.83
N ASN A 130 21.72 -5.03 -14.95
CA ASN A 130 22.80 -6.01 -15.07
C ASN A 130 22.57 -7.30 -14.29
N SER A 131 21.54 -7.37 -13.43
CA SER A 131 21.30 -8.52 -12.54
C SER A 131 20.36 -9.57 -13.13
N THR A 132 19.97 -9.43 -14.40
CA THR A 132 19.10 -10.36 -15.14
C THR A 132 17.78 -10.68 -14.40
N THR A 133 17.53 -11.95 -14.09
CA THR A 133 16.30 -12.40 -13.39
C THR A 133 16.30 -12.13 -11.89
N ALA A 134 17.44 -11.75 -11.31
CA ALA A 134 17.59 -11.40 -9.89
C ALA A 134 17.56 -9.87 -9.67
N ALA A 135 17.18 -9.11 -10.69
CA ALA A 135 17.09 -7.66 -10.59
C ALA A 135 16.00 -7.23 -9.59
N MET A 136 16.29 -6.18 -8.83
CA MET A 136 15.29 -5.53 -8.01
C MET A 136 14.27 -4.80 -8.88
N VAL A 137 13.00 -4.90 -8.54
CA VAL A 137 11.92 -4.23 -9.24
C VAL A 137 11.21 -3.25 -8.31
N ARG A 138 10.81 -2.13 -8.88
CA ARG A 138 9.95 -1.13 -8.26
C ARG A 138 8.60 -1.16 -8.93
N VAL A 139 7.56 -1.22 -8.12
CA VAL A 139 6.18 -1.16 -8.55
C VAL A 139 5.56 0.12 -8.03
N LEU A 140 4.93 0.89 -8.90
CA LEU A 140 4.11 2.05 -8.57
C LEU A 140 2.65 1.70 -8.86
N ILE A 141 1.78 1.95 -7.89
CA ILE A 141 0.34 1.75 -8.00
C ILE A 141 -0.35 3.08 -7.76
N GLU A 142 -1.15 3.51 -8.72
CA GLU A 142 -2.06 4.62 -8.56
C GLU A 142 -3.45 4.09 -8.20
N SER A 143 -4.03 4.64 -7.15
CA SER A 143 -5.35 4.26 -6.65
C SER A 143 -6.25 5.49 -6.50
N THR A 144 -7.56 5.28 -6.58
CA THR A 144 -8.56 6.33 -6.39
C THR A 144 -9.77 5.81 -5.61
N ASP A 145 -10.40 6.70 -4.85
CA ASP A 145 -11.71 6.50 -4.23
C ASP A 145 -12.81 7.36 -4.87
N SER A 146 -12.57 7.87 -6.08
CA SER A 146 -13.40 8.82 -6.84
C SER A 146 -13.35 10.29 -6.35
N GLU A 147 -12.88 10.54 -5.12
CA GLU A 147 -12.65 11.90 -4.60
C GLU A 147 -11.19 12.30 -4.69
N ARG A 148 -10.29 11.34 -4.51
CA ARG A 148 -8.84 11.53 -4.45
C ARG A 148 -8.11 10.49 -5.28
N VAL A 149 -6.92 10.83 -5.68
CA VAL A 149 -5.95 9.94 -6.33
C VAL A 149 -4.69 9.94 -5.49
N TRP A 150 -4.09 8.78 -5.28
CA TRP A 150 -2.82 8.65 -4.56
C TRP A 150 -1.96 7.56 -5.16
N THR A 151 -0.67 7.68 -4.98
CA THR A 151 0.30 6.71 -5.52
C THR A 151 1.10 6.07 -4.39
N THR A 152 1.27 4.77 -4.49
CA THR A 152 2.07 3.95 -3.56
C THR A 152 3.17 3.22 -4.30
N VAL A 153 4.21 2.83 -3.58
CA VAL A 153 5.40 2.17 -4.10
C VAL A 153 5.72 0.91 -3.31
N GLY A 154 6.18 -0.11 -4.00
CA GLY A 154 6.79 -1.30 -3.40
C GLY A 154 8.05 -1.68 -4.15
N VAL A 155 9.04 -2.18 -3.43
CA VAL A 155 10.34 -2.58 -3.97
C VAL A 155 10.69 -3.96 -3.45
N SER A 156 11.05 -4.88 -4.35
CA SER A 156 11.50 -6.23 -4.02
C SER A 156 12.21 -6.86 -5.21
N HIS A 157 12.90 -7.97 -5.00
CA HIS A 157 13.35 -8.85 -6.08
C HIS A 157 12.19 -9.66 -6.70
N ASP A 158 11.07 -9.81 -5.98
CA ASP A 158 9.85 -10.45 -6.46
C ASP A 158 8.81 -9.38 -6.82
N ILE A 159 8.38 -9.38 -8.09
CA ILE A 159 7.38 -8.46 -8.60
C ILE A 159 6.03 -8.60 -7.88
N ILE A 160 5.68 -9.81 -7.44
CA ILE A 160 4.43 -10.06 -6.72
C ILE A 160 4.51 -9.46 -5.33
N GLU A 161 5.65 -9.63 -4.63
CA GLU A 161 5.90 -9.03 -3.33
C GLU A 161 5.92 -7.51 -3.40
N ALA A 162 6.64 -6.93 -4.38
CA ALA A 162 6.65 -5.48 -4.59
C ALA A 162 5.25 -4.93 -4.85
N SER A 163 4.48 -5.62 -5.71
CA SER A 163 3.09 -5.23 -5.99
C SER A 163 2.20 -5.34 -4.76
N PHE A 164 2.36 -6.41 -3.99
CA PHE A 164 1.59 -6.65 -2.78
C PHE A 164 1.85 -5.59 -1.70
N THR A 165 3.11 -5.20 -1.52
CA THR A 165 3.49 -4.10 -0.62
C THR A 165 2.80 -2.79 -1.02
N ALA A 166 2.86 -2.43 -2.30
CA ALA A 166 2.20 -1.22 -2.80
C ALA A 166 0.66 -1.28 -2.67
N LEU A 167 0.04 -2.46 -2.87
CA LEU A 167 -1.40 -2.67 -2.65
C LEU A 167 -1.80 -2.49 -1.18
N CYS A 168 -1.01 -3.06 -0.25
CA CYS A 168 -1.26 -2.89 1.19
C CYS A 168 -1.17 -1.42 1.60
N ASP A 169 -0.13 -0.72 1.17
CA ASP A 169 0.02 0.72 1.45
C ASP A 169 -1.13 1.53 0.85
N ALA A 170 -1.63 1.17 -0.33
CA ALA A 170 -2.77 1.88 -0.94
C ALA A 170 -4.04 1.79 -0.09
N LEU A 171 -4.31 0.65 0.51
CA LEU A 171 -5.46 0.45 1.39
C LEU A 171 -5.24 1.07 2.78
N GLU A 172 -4.02 0.97 3.35
CA GLU A 172 -3.66 1.66 4.59
C GLU A 172 -3.82 3.18 4.46
N TYR A 173 -3.37 3.74 3.34
CA TYR A 173 -3.50 5.18 3.10
C TYR A 173 -4.96 5.63 3.03
N LYS A 174 -5.84 4.82 2.41
CA LYS A 174 -7.28 5.08 2.42
C LYS A 174 -7.83 5.10 3.84
N LEU A 175 -7.45 4.15 4.69
CA LEU A 175 -7.88 4.12 6.09
C LEU A 175 -7.39 5.34 6.86
N LEU A 176 -6.13 5.73 6.66
CA LEU A 176 -5.57 6.96 7.24
C LEU A 176 -6.34 8.22 6.85
N ILE A 177 -6.75 8.34 5.57
CA ILE A 177 -7.58 9.44 5.10
C ILE A 177 -8.92 9.48 5.85
N GLU A 178 -9.56 8.34 6.02
CA GLU A 178 -10.86 8.24 6.70
C GLU A 178 -10.76 8.55 8.20
N GLU A 179 -9.71 8.10 8.88
CA GLU A 179 -9.43 8.45 10.27
C GLU A 179 -9.25 9.96 10.44
N ASN A 180 -8.50 10.60 9.55
CA ASN A 180 -8.31 12.05 9.56
C ASN A 180 -9.62 12.83 9.30
N LYS A 181 -10.53 12.30 8.46
CA LYS A 181 -11.88 12.91 8.27
C LYS A 181 -12.72 12.84 9.55
N ASN A 182 -12.60 11.75 10.30
CA ASN A 182 -13.38 11.50 11.51
C ASN A 182 -12.77 12.10 12.78
N SER A 183 -11.57 12.67 12.70
CA SER A 183 -10.89 13.31 13.83
C SER A 183 -11.62 14.60 14.23
N PRO A 184 -11.87 14.85 15.54
CA PRO A 184 -12.69 15.96 16.04
C PRO A 184 -12.17 17.35 15.64
N ASN A 185 -10.88 17.51 15.32
CA ASN A 185 -10.32 18.78 14.86
C ASN A 185 -10.85 19.22 13.48
N ASN A 186 -11.15 18.28 12.56
CA ASN A 186 -11.71 18.61 11.25
C ASN A 186 -13.24 18.82 11.29
N ALA A 187 -13.93 18.24 12.27
CA ALA A 187 -15.36 18.43 12.44
C ALA A 187 -15.71 19.86 12.91
N ALA A 188 -14.78 20.58 13.54
CA ALA A 188 -14.97 21.97 13.96
C ALA A 188 -14.84 22.96 12.78
N GLU A 189 -13.95 22.71 11.83
CA GLU A 189 -13.79 23.58 10.64
C GLU A 189 -14.92 23.41 9.62
N ALA A 190 -15.50 22.21 9.52
CA ALA A 190 -16.64 21.95 8.62
C ALA A 190 -17.96 22.59 9.11
N ARG A 191 -18.08 22.92 10.40
CA ARG A 191 -19.25 23.59 11.00
C ARG A 191 -19.14 25.13 10.99
N ALA A 192 -17.98 25.66 10.61
CA ALA A 192 -17.71 27.11 10.59
C ALA A 192 -17.81 27.73 9.16
N LYS A 193 -18.21 26.95 8.17
CA LYS A 193 -18.55 27.38 6.81
C LYS A 193 -20.04 27.16 6.55
#